data_24162d06bc2ae6ad09b0d70a87310950
#
_entry.id   24162d06bc2ae6ad09b0d70a87310950
#
_cell.length_a   1.000
_cell.length_b   1.000
_cell.length_c   1.000
_cell.angle_alpha   90.00
_cell.angle_beta   90.00
_cell.angle_gamma   90.00
#
_symmetry.space_group_name_H-M   'P 1'
#
loop_
_entity.id
_entity.type
_entity.pdbx_description
1 polymer ?
#
loop_
_entity_poly.entity_id
_entity_poly.type
_entity_poly.pdbx_seq_one_letter_code
_entity_poly.pdbx_strand_id
1 'polypeptide(L)'
;MRLNLPVSGREVMVGETANILSTTDLEGTITYANPDFVAISGFDEAELLGAPHNLVRHPDMPVEAFVDLWQTLQTSRSWMGIVKNRCKNGDHYWVSAFATPVSRDGKVVEYQSVRTRAQPEQIRAAEALYAALRDGRGARALRCTMGLRERVALLAAGAGAFGVALGSLLGSAPGIATVVGLAMGAAAAALAAFTLAPLSRLARQARRVGHN
;
A
#
# COMPACT_ATOMS: atom_id res chain seq x y z
N MET A 1 -19.43 -3.13 12.73
CA MET A 1 -18.02 -3.54 12.61
C MET A 1 -17.69 -4.49 13.75
N ARG A 2 -17.01 -5.64 13.47
CA ARG A 2 -16.64 -6.60 14.52
C ARG A 2 -15.53 -6.02 15.39
N LEU A 3 -15.73 -6.02 16.70
CA LEU A 3 -14.73 -5.63 17.69
C LEU A 3 -14.13 -6.91 18.30
N ASN A 4 -12.89 -7.22 17.97
CA ASN A 4 -12.21 -8.42 18.46
C ASN A 4 -11.49 -8.12 19.78
N LEU A 5 -12.01 -8.58 20.87
CA LEU A 5 -11.45 -8.44 22.23
C LEU A 5 -11.19 -9.83 22.83
N PRO A 6 -10.34 -9.93 23.87
CA PRO A 6 -9.48 -8.88 24.42
C PRO A 6 -8.26 -8.58 23.55
N VAL A 7 -7.54 -7.48 23.84
CA VAL A 7 -6.20 -7.18 23.32
C VAL A 7 -5.22 -7.09 24.49
N SER A 8 -4.04 -7.69 24.35
CA SER A 8 -3.03 -7.73 25.40
C SER A 8 -2.01 -6.59 25.32
N GLY A 9 -1.92 -5.93 24.16
CA GLY A 9 -0.87 -4.96 23.87
C GLY A 9 0.50 -5.57 23.55
N ARG A 10 0.67 -6.91 23.66
CA ARG A 10 1.93 -7.61 23.38
C ARG A 10 2.06 -7.91 21.89
N GLU A 11 3.22 -7.59 21.32
CA GLU A 11 3.56 -7.90 19.95
C GLU A 11 4.19 -9.29 19.84
N VAL A 12 3.74 -10.06 18.85
CA VAL A 12 4.36 -11.30 18.39
C VAL A 12 5.14 -10.99 17.11
N MET A 13 6.43 -11.26 17.13
CA MET A 13 7.30 -10.99 15.97
C MET A 13 7.05 -12.01 14.86
N VAL A 14 6.79 -11.50 13.67
CA VAL A 14 6.75 -12.34 12.46
C VAL A 14 8.17 -12.76 12.11
N GLY A 15 8.38 -14.06 11.87
CA GLY A 15 9.68 -14.60 11.44
C GLY A 15 10.14 -13.97 10.12
N GLU A 16 11.45 -13.84 9.93
CA GLU A 16 11.99 -13.21 8.71
C GLU A 16 11.65 -13.98 7.43
N THR A 17 11.56 -15.30 7.54
CA THR A 17 11.22 -16.20 6.44
C THR A 17 9.75 -16.58 6.40
N ALA A 18 8.95 -16.11 7.36
CA ALA A 18 7.53 -16.45 7.43
C ALA A 18 6.78 -15.86 6.23
N ASN A 19 5.97 -16.70 5.61
CA ASN A 19 5.13 -16.36 4.48
C ASN A 19 3.68 -16.73 4.81
N ILE A 20 2.95 -15.79 5.41
CA ILE A 20 1.58 -15.98 5.87
C ILE A 20 0.64 -15.86 4.67
N LEU A 21 0.01 -16.97 4.28
CA LEU A 21 -0.86 -17.03 3.12
C LEU A 21 -2.29 -17.45 3.50
N SER A 22 -3.25 -16.76 2.92
CA SER A 22 -4.66 -17.16 2.95
C SER A 22 -5.36 -16.83 1.64
N THR A 23 -6.44 -17.57 1.34
CA THR A 23 -7.42 -17.17 0.32
C THR A 23 -8.77 -16.94 0.95
N THR A 24 -9.60 -16.15 0.28
CA THR A 24 -11.00 -15.91 0.66
C THR A 24 -11.88 -16.01 -0.56
N ASP A 25 -13.15 -16.31 -0.35
CA ASP A 25 -14.18 -16.06 -1.35
C ASP A 25 -14.37 -14.54 -1.59
N LEU A 26 -15.31 -14.19 -2.45
CA LEU A 26 -15.60 -12.79 -2.80
C LEU A 26 -16.25 -12.01 -1.64
N GLU A 27 -16.82 -12.70 -0.68
CA GLU A 27 -17.44 -12.17 0.53
C GLU A 27 -16.42 -11.96 1.66
N GLY A 28 -15.20 -12.48 1.50
CA GLY A 28 -14.12 -12.38 2.49
C GLY A 28 -14.12 -13.49 3.53
N THR A 29 -14.78 -14.62 3.24
CA THR A 29 -14.72 -15.85 4.05
C THR A 29 -13.43 -16.61 3.73
N ILE A 30 -12.68 -17.03 4.73
CA ILE A 30 -11.41 -17.75 4.55
C ILE A 30 -11.68 -19.14 3.97
N THR A 31 -11.09 -19.42 2.81
CA THR A 31 -11.18 -20.70 2.10
C THR A 31 -9.91 -21.52 2.22
N TYR A 32 -8.78 -20.86 2.56
CA TYR A 32 -7.49 -21.50 2.79
C TYR A 32 -6.65 -20.71 3.77
N ALA A 33 -5.88 -21.37 4.61
CA ALA A 33 -4.90 -20.82 5.53
C ALA A 33 -3.67 -21.74 5.56
N ASN A 34 -2.47 -21.18 5.34
CA ASN A 34 -1.26 -21.98 5.42
C ASN A 34 -0.79 -22.17 6.88
N PRO A 35 0.14 -23.11 7.15
CA PRO A 35 0.64 -23.37 8.50
C PRO A 35 1.21 -22.13 9.20
N ASP A 36 1.88 -21.22 8.49
CA ASP A 36 2.41 -19.98 9.08
C ASP A 36 1.29 -19.08 9.59
N PHE A 37 0.14 -19.02 8.89
CA PHE A 37 -1.00 -18.23 9.34
C PHE A 37 -1.64 -18.86 10.58
N VAL A 38 -1.83 -20.18 10.61
CA VAL A 38 -2.31 -20.90 11.79
C VAL A 38 -1.40 -20.64 12.99
N ALA A 39 -0.09 -20.86 12.81
CA ALA A 39 0.89 -20.72 13.89
C ALA A 39 0.93 -19.30 14.50
N ILE A 40 0.99 -18.25 13.66
CA ILE A 40 1.11 -16.88 14.18
C ILE A 40 -0.19 -16.34 14.74
N SER A 41 -1.31 -16.71 14.16
CA SER A 41 -2.62 -16.24 14.62
C SER A 41 -3.08 -16.92 15.90
N GLY A 42 -2.58 -18.13 16.18
CA GLY A 42 -2.97 -18.95 17.31
C GLY A 42 -4.39 -19.51 17.23
N PHE A 43 -5.04 -19.40 16.07
CA PHE A 43 -6.29 -20.08 15.77
C PHE A 43 -6.01 -21.43 15.15
N ASP A 44 -6.83 -22.45 15.45
CA ASP A 44 -6.80 -23.71 14.74
C ASP A 44 -7.27 -23.51 13.28
N GLU A 45 -6.79 -24.36 12.37
CA GLU A 45 -7.20 -24.30 10.97
C GLU A 45 -8.72 -24.38 10.80
N ALA A 46 -9.37 -25.26 11.57
CA ALA A 46 -10.81 -25.41 11.58
C ALA A 46 -11.58 -24.17 12.07
N GLU A 47 -10.95 -23.32 12.87
CA GLU A 47 -11.54 -22.04 13.31
C GLU A 47 -11.36 -20.92 12.28
N LEU A 48 -10.33 -21.05 11.43
CA LEU A 48 -10.04 -20.10 10.37
C LEU A 48 -10.88 -20.37 9.13
N LEU A 49 -10.97 -21.63 8.69
CA LEU A 49 -11.73 -22.02 7.50
C LEU A 49 -13.23 -21.76 7.71
N GLY A 50 -13.85 -21.08 6.74
CA GLY A 50 -15.25 -20.68 6.81
C GLY A 50 -15.53 -19.48 7.72
N ALA A 51 -14.52 -18.96 8.43
CA ALA A 51 -14.66 -17.73 9.20
C ALA A 51 -14.41 -16.47 8.33
N PRO A 52 -15.08 -15.36 8.62
CA PRO A 52 -14.79 -14.10 7.94
C PRO A 52 -13.36 -13.63 8.30
N HIS A 53 -12.59 -13.15 7.31
CA HIS A 53 -11.19 -12.78 7.49
C HIS A 53 -10.97 -11.68 8.54
N ASN A 54 -12.01 -10.90 8.85
CA ASN A 54 -11.96 -9.91 9.92
C ASN A 54 -11.85 -10.53 11.34
N LEU A 55 -11.84 -11.86 11.48
CA LEU A 55 -11.56 -12.57 12.73
C LEU A 55 -10.21 -12.16 13.32
N VAL A 56 -9.20 -11.98 12.49
CA VAL A 56 -7.85 -11.58 12.90
C VAL A 56 -7.62 -10.07 12.87
N ARG A 57 -8.63 -9.26 12.62
CA ARG A 57 -8.48 -7.82 12.59
C ARG A 57 -8.22 -7.26 14.00
N HIS A 58 -7.14 -6.47 14.16
CA HIS A 58 -6.93 -5.72 15.39
C HIS A 58 -7.88 -4.52 15.49
N PRO A 59 -8.42 -4.18 16.68
CA PRO A 59 -9.32 -3.03 16.85
C PRO A 59 -8.72 -1.69 16.45
N ASP A 60 -7.39 -1.51 16.59
CA ASP A 60 -6.69 -0.28 16.21
C ASP A 60 -6.64 -0.03 14.70
N MET A 61 -6.96 -1.03 13.89
CA MET A 61 -6.98 -0.84 12.44
C MET A 61 -8.16 0.03 12.02
N PRO A 62 -7.92 1.18 11.35
CA PRO A 62 -8.99 2.08 10.92
C PRO A 62 -9.87 1.41 9.86
N VAL A 63 -11.13 1.82 9.80
CA VAL A 63 -12.10 1.30 8.81
C VAL A 63 -11.67 1.64 7.40
N GLU A 64 -11.10 2.83 7.23
CA GLU A 64 -10.67 3.39 5.96
C GLU A 64 -9.64 2.50 5.24
N ALA A 65 -8.73 1.86 5.99
CA ALA A 65 -7.75 0.94 5.41
C ALA A 65 -8.41 -0.28 4.74
N PHE A 66 -9.51 -0.78 5.33
CA PHE A 66 -10.25 -1.90 4.75
C PHE A 66 -11.21 -1.47 3.65
N VAL A 67 -11.76 -0.26 3.72
CA VAL A 67 -12.53 0.32 2.61
C VAL A 67 -11.65 0.45 1.38
N ASP A 68 -10.43 0.97 1.53
CA ASP A 68 -9.46 1.08 0.44
C ASP A 68 -9.06 -0.29 -0.13
N LEU A 69 -8.80 -1.28 0.75
CA LEU A 69 -8.51 -2.66 0.35
C LEU A 69 -9.64 -3.22 -0.53
N TRP A 70 -10.88 -3.20 -0.03
CA TRP A 70 -12.01 -3.79 -0.73
C TRP A 70 -12.32 -3.07 -2.04
N GLN A 71 -12.32 -1.73 -2.06
CA GLN A 71 -12.51 -0.94 -3.28
C GLN A 71 -11.44 -1.28 -4.33
N THR A 72 -10.19 -1.48 -3.91
CA THR A 72 -9.10 -1.83 -4.81
C THR A 72 -9.29 -3.23 -5.40
N LEU A 73 -9.59 -4.24 -4.57
CA LEU A 73 -9.79 -5.61 -5.01
C LEU A 73 -11.01 -5.76 -5.94
N GLN A 74 -12.11 -5.08 -5.64
CA GLN A 74 -13.33 -5.09 -6.47
C GLN A 74 -13.11 -4.49 -7.87
N THR A 75 -12.09 -3.63 -8.05
CA THR A 75 -11.67 -3.14 -9.36
C THR A 75 -10.64 -4.04 -10.05
N SER A 76 -10.51 -5.30 -9.62
CA SER A 76 -9.55 -6.27 -10.13
C SER A 76 -8.09 -5.80 -10.06
N ARG A 77 -7.76 -4.97 -9.06
CA ARG A 77 -6.40 -4.49 -8.78
C ARG A 77 -5.86 -5.10 -7.50
N SER A 78 -4.54 -5.28 -7.45
CA SER A 78 -3.87 -5.71 -6.23
C SER A 78 -3.72 -4.54 -5.26
N TRP A 79 -3.84 -4.83 -3.98
CA TRP A 79 -3.67 -3.91 -2.87
C TRP A 79 -2.43 -4.27 -2.04
N MET A 80 -1.77 -3.27 -1.48
CA MET A 80 -0.66 -3.46 -0.56
C MET A 80 -0.79 -2.48 0.62
N GLY A 81 -0.52 -2.96 1.83
CA GLY A 81 -0.56 -2.11 3.02
C GLY A 81 0.04 -2.78 4.25
N ILE A 82 0.31 -1.98 5.27
CA ILE A 82 0.76 -2.47 6.58
C ILE A 82 -0.47 -2.76 7.44
N VAL A 83 -0.55 -3.96 7.97
CA VAL A 83 -1.72 -4.42 8.71
C VAL A 83 -1.32 -4.89 10.10
N LYS A 84 -2.05 -4.41 11.11
CA LYS A 84 -2.01 -4.92 12.48
C LYS A 84 -3.07 -5.99 12.64
N ASN A 85 -2.66 -7.21 12.91
CA ASN A 85 -3.55 -8.33 13.17
C ASN A 85 -3.58 -8.69 14.65
N ARG A 86 -4.65 -9.33 15.10
CA ARG A 86 -4.83 -9.85 16.45
C ARG A 86 -4.75 -11.38 16.46
N CYS A 87 -3.99 -11.92 17.39
CA CYS A 87 -3.96 -13.35 17.69
C CYS A 87 -5.17 -13.77 18.55
N LYS A 88 -5.47 -15.06 18.59
CA LYS A 88 -6.55 -15.65 19.40
C LYS A 88 -6.47 -15.26 20.87
N ASN A 89 -5.26 -15.22 21.44
CA ASN A 89 -4.98 -14.86 22.82
C ASN A 89 -5.02 -13.35 23.13
N GLY A 90 -5.23 -12.50 22.09
CA GLY A 90 -5.25 -11.04 22.23
C GLY A 90 -3.93 -10.34 21.93
N ASP A 91 -2.85 -11.04 21.70
CA ASP A 91 -1.59 -10.48 21.21
C ASP A 91 -1.78 -9.94 19.77
N HIS A 92 -0.81 -9.20 19.28
CA HIS A 92 -0.89 -8.67 17.92
C HIS A 92 0.41 -8.87 17.14
N TYR A 93 0.32 -8.82 15.82
CA TYR A 93 1.48 -8.86 14.94
C TYR A 93 1.28 -7.93 13.74
N TRP A 94 2.41 -7.38 13.26
CA TRP A 94 2.42 -6.49 12.12
C TRP A 94 2.92 -7.19 10.86
N VAL A 95 2.24 -6.96 9.77
CA VAL A 95 2.58 -7.54 8.47
C VAL A 95 2.55 -6.51 7.36
N SER A 96 3.44 -6.69 6.38
CA SER A 96 3.30 -6.11 5.04
C SER A 96 2.41 -7.06 4.24
N ALA A 97 1.18 -6.65 3.95
CA ALA A 97 0.18 -7.45 3.27
C ALA A 97 0.09 -7.07 1.80
N PHE A 98 0.08 -8.08 0.93
CA PHE A 98 -0.23 -7.99 -0.49
C PHE A 98 -1.47 -8.83 -0.76
N ALA A 99 -2.54 -8.21 -1.22
CA ALA A 99 -3.78 -8.88 -1.57
C ALA A 99 -4.05 -8.71 -3.07
N THR A 100 -4.45 -9.79 -3.73
CA THR A 100 -4.68 -9.81 -5.18
C THR A 100 -5.91 -10.63 -5.54
N PRO A 101 -6.72 -10.19 -6.51
CA PRO A 101 -7.78 -11.02 -7.07
C PRO A 101 -7.20 -12.14 -7.92
N VAL A 102 -7.74 -13.35 -7.76
CA VAL A 102 -7.45 -14.52 -8.58
C VAL A 102 -8.60 -14.71 -9.56
N SER A 103 -8.28 -14.78 -10.84
CA SER A 103 -9.28 -14.92 -11.90
C SER A 103 -9.18 -16.27 -12.57
N ARG A 104 -10.35 -16.87 -12.87
CA ARG A 104 -10.50 -18.04 -13.75
C ARG A 104 -11.46 -17.67 -14.86
N ASP A 105 -11.10 -17.98 -16.10
CA ASP A 105 -11.92 -17.66 -17.30
C ASP A 105 -12.34 -16.18 -17.37
N GLY A 106 -11.44 -15.27 -16.98
CA GLY A 106 -11.67 -13.82 -17.01
C GLY A 106 -12.57 -13.28 -15.89
N LYS A 107 -13.01 -14.12 -14.94
CA LYS A 107 -13.82 -13.72 -13.78
C LYS A 107 -13.02 -13.88 -12.50
N VAL A 108 -13.08 -12.89 -11.61
CA VAL A 108 -12.51 -13.00 -10.28
C VAL A 108 -13.32 -14.03 -9.49
N VAL A 109 -12.65 -15.04 -8.95
CA VAL A 109 -13.27 -16.14 -8.20
C VAL A 109 -12.91 -16.15 -6.72
N GLU A 110 -11.76 -15.57 -6.36
CA GLU A 110 -11.27 -15.51 -4.98
C GLU A 110 -10.28 -14.36 -4.81
N TYR A 111 -9.94 -14.04 -3.58
CA TYR A 111 -8.85 -13.13 -3.23
C TYR A 111 -7.76 -13.91 -2.51
N GLN A 112 -6.52 -13.72 -2.94
CA GLN A 112 -5.34 -14.27 -2.28
C GLN A 112 -4.62 -13.17 -1.52
N SER A 113 -4.15 -13.46 -0.31
CA SER A 113 -3.33 -12.55 0.46
C SER A 113 -2.06 -13.22 0.93
N VAL A 114 -0.93 -12.61 0.60
CA VAL A 114 0.42 -12.98 1.05
C VAL A 114 0.90 -11.89 2.00
N ARG A 115 1.45 -12.30 3.16
CA ARG A 115 1.89 -11.38 4.19
C ARG A 115 3.27 -11.77 4.68
N THR A 116 4.15 -10.81 4.78
CA THR A 116 5.51 -10.96 5.28
C THR A 116 5.73 -10.01 6.46
N ARG A 117 6.86 -10.15 7.14
CA ARG A 117 7.26 -9.27 8.23
C ARG A 117 7.29 -7.81 7.76
N ALA A 118 6.60 -6.92 8.48
CA ALA A 118 6.71 -5.49 8.25
C ALA A 118 8.01 -4.94 8.84
N GLN A 119 8.63 -3.98 8.17
CA GLN A 119 9.82 -3.31 8.67
C GLN A 119 9.47 -2.29 9.76
N PRO A 120 10.34 -2.04 10.75
CA PRO A 120 10.05 -1.12 11.86
C PRO A 120 9.66 0.30 11.41
N GLU A 121 10.27 0.80 10.32
CA GLU A 121 9.94 2.11 9.75
C GLU A 121 8.52 2.14 9.19
N GLN A 122 8.11 1.06 8.52
CA GLN A 122 6.76 0.91 7.97
C GLN A 122 5.72 0.85 9.08
N ILE A 123 6.01 0.12 10.16
CA ILE A 123 5.13 0.03 11.35
C ILE A 123 4.93 1.41 11.95
N ARG A 124 6.01 2.16 12.24
CA ARG A 124 5.92 3.52 12.82
C ARG A 124 5.11 4.46 11.94
N ALA A 125 5.33 4.43 10.63
CA ALA A 125 4.57 5.26 9.68
C ALA A 125 3.08 4.89 9.65
N ALA A 126 2.77 3.58 9.68
CA ALA A 126 1.40 3.07 9.69
C ALA A 126 0.69 3.43 11.01
N GLU A 127 1.33 3.27 12.16
CA GLU A 127 0.75 3.64 13.47
C GLU A 127 0.38 5.12 13.52
N ALA A 128 1.28 6.01 13.08
CA ALA A 128 1.01 7.44 13.05
C ALA A 128 -0.17 7.79 12.13
N LEU A 129 -0.22 7.17 10.93
CA LEU A 129 -1.32 7.36 9.98
C LEU A 129 -2.64 6.84 10.54
N TYR A 130 -2.65 5.63 11.11
CA TYR A 130 -3.86 5.00 11.63
C TYR A 130 -4.40 5.71 12.87
N ALA A 131 -3.52 6.24 13.73
CA ALA A 131 -3.93 7.10 14.82
C ALA A 131 -4.60 8.39 14.29
N ALA A 132 -4.00 9.04 13.30
CA ALA A 132 -4.58 10.24 12.69
C ALA A 132 -5.94 9.97 12.01
N LEU A 133 -6.11 8.80 11.38
CA LEU A 133 -7.39 8.39 10.79
C LEU A 133 -8.46 8.18 11.86
N ARG A 134 -8.16 7.46 12.94
CA ARG A 134 -9.11 7.25 14.05
C ARG A 134 -9.54 8.57 14.71
N ASP A 135 -8.62 9.55 14.78
CA ASP A 135 -8.91 10.88 15.35
C ASP A 135 -9.66 11.80 14.36
N GLY A 136 -10.05 11.31 13.19
CA GLY A 136 -10.73 12.10 12.17
C GLY A 136 -9.83 13.10 11.42
N ARG A 137 -8.52 13.12 11.72
CA ARG A 137 -7.54 14.04 11.11
C ARG A 137 -6.95 13.51 9.81
N GLY A 138 -7.14 12.23 9.54
CA GLY A 138 -6.45 11.51 8.46
C GLY A 138 -7.09 11.64 7.07
N ALA A 139 -8.32 12.16 6.94
CA ALA A 139 -9.00 12.28 5.63
C ALA A 139 -8.20 13.12 4.60
N ARG A 140 -7.35 14.04 5.07
CA ARG A 140 -6.43 14.81 4.23
C ARG A 140 -5.18 14.01 3.82
N ALA A 141 -4.69 13.12 4.67
CA ALA A 141 -3.47 12.34 4.40
C ALA A 141 -3.70 11.27 3.31
N LEU A 142 -4.89 10.68 3.24
CA LEU A 142 -5.26 9.71 2.20
C LEU A 142 -5.55 10.37 0.84
N ARG A 143 -5.95 11.63 0.81
CA ARG A 143 -6.19 12.38 -0.43
C ARG A 143 -4.91 12.86 -1.11
N CYS A 144 -3.76 12.77 -0.48
CA CYS A 144 -2.49 13.30 -0.98
C CYS A 144 -1.62 12.25 -1.66
N THR A 145 -2.18 11.33 -2.42
CA THR A 145 -1.42 10.54 -3.37
C THR A 145 -1.53 11.16 -4.75
N MET A 146 -0.91 12.32 -4.91
CA MET A 146 -0.52 12.73 -6.25
C MET A 146 0.33 11.60 -6.84
N GLY A 147 -0.10 11.07 -7.96
CA GLY A 147 0.62 10.02 -8.66
C GLY A 147 2.06 10.47 -8.95
N LEU A 148 2.98 9.53 -9.07
CA LEU A 148 4.38 9.85 -9.37
C LEU A 148 4.51 10.77 -10.58
N ARG A 149 3.67 10.59 -11.60
CA ARG A 149 3.61 11.44 -12.80
C ARG A 149 3.26 12.89 -12.47
N GLU A 150 2.30 13.11 -11.59
CA GLU A 150 1.87 14.45 -11.16
C GLU A 150 2.93 15.14 -10.32
N ARG A 151 3.63 14.41 -9.44
CA ARG A 151 4.79 14.94 -8.70
C ARG A 151 5.93 15.34 -9.62
N VAL A 152 6.25 14.51 -10.60
CA VAL A 152 7.26 14.82 -11.62
C VAL A 152 6.86 16.02 -12.45
N ALA A 153 5.60 16.11 -12.88
CA ALA A 153 5.08 17.26 -13.62
C ALA A 153 5.18 18.56 -12.81
N LEU A 154 4.83 18.54 -11.52
CA LEU A 154 4.96 19.71 -10.63
C LEU A 154 6.42 20.12 -10.40
N LEU A 155 7.33 19.16 -10.22
CA LEU A 155 8.75 19.44 -10.07
C LEU A 155 9.32 20.06 -11.37
N ALA A 156 8.94 19.53 -12.52
CA ALA A 156 9.36 20.07 -13.81
C ALA A 156 8.81 21.49 -14.05
N ALA A 157 7.54 21.73 -13.73
CA ALA A 157 6.92 23.06 -13.82
C ALA A 157 7.57 24.05 -12.84
N GLY A 158 7.85 23.63 -11.61
CA GLY A 158 8.56 24.44 -10.61
C GLY A 158 9.97 24.83 -11.05
N ALA A 159 10.74 23.87 -11.59
CA ALA A 159 12.07 24.11 -12.13
C ALA A 159 12.04 25.09 -13.33
N GLY A 160 11.05 24.96 -14.20
CA GLY A 160 10.83 25.90 -15.32
C GLY A 160 10.52 27.32 -14.85
N ALA A 161 9.58 27.47 -13.91
CA ALA A 161 9.22 28.76 -13.32
C ALA A 161 10.40 29.43 -12.61
N PHE A 162 11.18 28.65 -11.85
CA PHE A 162 12.39 29.12 -11.19
C PHE A 162 13.45 29.60 -12.19
N GLY A 163 13.65 28.87 -13.30
CA GLY A 163 14.58 29.27 -14.35
C GLY A 163 14.17 30.58 -15.03
N VAL A 164 12.87 30.80 -15.29
CA VAL A 164 12.35 32.06 -15.83
C VAL A 164 12.58 33.22 -14.84
N ALA A 165 12.25 33.02 -13.56
CA ALA A 165 12.42 34.03 -12.53
C ALA A 165 13.89 34.42 -12.34
N LEU A 166 14.79 33.43 -12.29
CA LEU A 166 16.23 33.67 -12.18
C LEU A 166 16.80 34.41 -13.40
N GLY A 167 16.40 34.00 -14.60
CA GLY A 167 16.82 34.69 -15.83
C GLY A 167 16.36 36.12 -15.88
N SER A 168 15.16 36.45 -15.43
CA SER A 168 14.63 37.80 -15.32
C SER A 168 15.40 38.65 -14.28
N LEU A 169 15.75 38.02 -13.14
CA LEU A 169 16.50 38.69 -12.07
C LEU A 169 17.93 39.05 -12.49
N LEU A 170 18.56 38.23 -13.34
CA LEU A 170 19.90 38.42 -13.88
C LEU A 170 19.94 39.41 -15.07
N GLY A 171 18.82 40.07 -15.38
CA GLY A 171 18.76 41.09 -16.46
C GLY A 171 18.80 40.51 -17.87
N SER A 172 18.50 39.20 -18.03
CA SER A 172 18.40 38.56 -19.34
C SER A 172 17.21 39.09 -20.13
N ALA A 173 17.33 39.17 -21.44
CA ALA A 173 16.18 39.51 -22.29
C ALA A 173 15.04 38.50 -22.06
N PRO A 174 13.75 38.91 -22.05
CA PRO A 174 12.62 38.09 -21.70
C PRO A 174 12.56 36.74 -22.48
N GLY A 175 12.96 36.76 -23.74
CA GLY A 175 13.03 35.54 -24.57
C GLY A 175 14.08 34.54 -24.10
N ILE A 176 15.25 35.03 -23.64
CA ILE A 176 16.33 34.15 -23.14
C ILE A 176 15.92 33.53 -21.80
N ALA A 177 15.33 34.31 -20.89
CA ALA A 177 14.84 33.80 -19.61
C ALA A 177 13.79 32.69 -19.80
N THR A 178 12.88 32.86 -20.77
CA THR A 178 11.86 31.86 -21.09
C THR A 178 12.50 30.57 -21.66
N VAL A 179 13.44 30.67 -22.58
CA VAL A 179 14.15 29.50 -23.16
C VAL A 179 14.93 28.74 -22.10
N VAL A 180 15.63 29.42 -21.21
CA VAL A 180 16.35 28.78 -20.09
C VAL A 180 15.40 28.08 -19.15
N GLY A 181 14.26 28.72 -18.79
CA GLY A 181 13.24 28.10 -17.94
C GLY A 181 12.65 26.83 -18.55
N LEU A 182 12.33 26.84 -19.85
CA LEU A 182 11.83 25.68 -20.57
C LEU A 182 12.88 24.54 -20.63
N ALA A 183 14.15 24.88 -20.90
CA ALA A 183 15.23 23.91 -20.92
C ALA A 183 15.46 23.25 -19.56
N MET A 184 15.42 24.01 -18.47
CA MET A 184 15.54 23.49 -17.11
C MET A 184 14.35 22.58 -16.75
N GLY A 185 13.12 22.96 -17.11
CA GLY A 185 11.93 22.14 -16.90
C GLY A 185 12.01 20.81 -17.67
N ALA A 186 12.44 20.85 -18.93
CA ALA A 186 12.62 19.67 -19.77
C ALA A 186 13.73 18.75 -19.24
N ALA A 187 14.86 19.30 -18.79
CA ALA A 187 15.96 18.53 -18.19
C ALA A 187 15.53 17.84 -16.88
N ALA A 188 14.79 18.53 -16.02
CA ALA A 188 14.26 17.97 -14.78
C ALA A 188 13.27 16.83 -15.08
N ALA A 189 12.38 16.99 -16.06
CA ALA A 189 11.45 15.95 -16.49
C ALA A 189 12.18 14.72 -17.08
N ALA A 190 13.21 14.93 -17.91
CA ALA A 190 14.01 13.87 -18.49
C ALA A 190 14.78 13.07 -17.42
N LEU A 191 15.41 13.76 -16.46
CA LEU A 191 16.12 13.13 -15.34
C LEU A 191 15.18 12.29 -14.48
N ALA A 192 14.02 12.83 -14.16
CA ALA A 192 13.00 12.10 -13.41
C ALA A 192 12.49 10.87 -14.18
N ALA A 193 12.25 10.99 -15.49
CA ALA A 193 11.86 9.86 -16.34
C ALA A 193 12.97 8.78 -16.40
N PHE A 194 14.22 9.17 -16.50
CA PHE A 194 15.36 8.26 -16.54
C PHE A 194 15.54 7.50 -15.22
N THR A 195 15.47 8.18 -14.08
CA THR A 195 15.62 7.55 -12.74
C THR A 195 14.47 6.62 -12.39
N LEU A 196 13.28 6.86 -12.97
CA LEU A 196 12.07 6.06 -12.72
C LEU A 196 11.82 4.97 -13.76
N ALA A 197 12.54 4.98 -14.89
CA ALA A 197 12.40 3.97 -15.95
C ALA A 197 12.66 2.52 -15.46
N PRO A 198 13.64 2.23 -14.59
CA PRO A 198 13.84 0.89 -14.06
C PRO A 198 12.64 0.39 -13.26
N LEU A 199 12.07 1.24 -12.40
CA LEU A 199 10.90 0.90 -11.58
C LEU A 199 9.66 0.61 -12.42
N SER A 200 9.45 1.38 -13.49
CA SER A 200 8.34 1.15 -14.41
C SER A 200 8.50 -0.11 -15.27
N ARG A 201 9.74 -0.56 -15.52
CA ARG A 201 10.04 -1.84 -16.19
C ARG A 201 9.77 -3.02 -15.26
N LEU A 202 10.20 -2.95 -13.99
CA LEU A 202 9.91 -3.96 -12.97
C LEU A 202 8.41 -4.12 -12.73
N ALA A 203 7.67 -3.02 -12.64
CA ALA A 203 6.22 -3.04 -12.49
C ALA A 203 5.51 -3.67 -13.71
N ARG A 204 6.04 -3.48 -14.94
CA ARG A 204 5.52 -4.14 -16.15
C ARG A 204 5.87 -5.61 -16.22
N GLN A 205 7.05 -6.01 -15.77
CA GLN A 205 7.44 -7.43 -15.69
C GLN A 205 6.60 -8.19 -14.66
N ALA A 206 6.37 -7.61 -13.48
CA ALA A 206 5.50 -8.18 -12.47
C ALA A 206 4.06 -8.43 -12.98
N ARG A 207 3.52 -7.52 -13.82
CA ARG A 207 2.22 -7.69 -14.46
C ARG A 207 2.20 -8.80 -15.52
N ARG A 208 3.32 -9.07 -16.21
CA ARG A 208 3.40 -10.14 -17.22
C ARG A 208 3.51 -11.53 -16.61
N VAL A 209 4.11 -11.66 -15.43
CA VAL A 209 4.25 -12.94 -14.71
C VAL A 209 2.91 -13.35 -14.07
N GLY A 210 2.01 -12.41 -13.79
CA GLY A 210 0.68 -12.70 -13.24
C GLY A 210 -0.40 -13.08 -14.30
N HIS A 211 -0.02 -13.22 -15.57
CA HIS A 211 -0.94 -13.55 -16.67
C HIS A 211 -0.61 -14.88 -17.39
N ASN A 212 0.25 -15.73 -16.81
CA ASN A 212 0.50 -17.10 -17.28
C ASN A 212 0.03 -18.12 -16.26
#